data_74a71228c7d57136e3e2f89f4a983fa9
#
_entry.id   74a71228c7d57136e3e2f89f4a983fa9
#
_cell.length_a   1.000
_cell.length_b   1.000
_cell.length_c   1.000
_cell.angle_alpha   90.00
_cell.angle_beta   90.00
_cell.angle_gamma   90.00
#
_symmetry.space_group_name_H-M   'P 1'
#
loop_
_entity.id
_entity.type
_entity.pdbx_description
1 polymer ?
#
loop_
_entity_poly.entity_id
_entity_poly.type
_entity_poly.pdbx_seq_one_letter_code
_entity_poly.pdbx_strand_id
1 'polypeptide(L)'
;VYVGENPYKGTYKRNHEGDYHATNYEIRGMIRDQNPEGNDNQIIEYYMMDDIDKETLRKYRQIFEIRNEGHVWNSLDDKSFLEKLGGYRKDRRTGVEGLTLAGLLMFGTGQAIRERFDNIFMDYRNESQVTSDIRWNDRITYDGTWENNLFNFFTKVTPKLTEDLKKPFKLEGGIQRIDDTPVHKAVREGFVNMIIHADYLMDAGVLKVIKKSDEFEFTNPGILK
;
A
#
# COMPACT_ATOMS: atom_id res chain seq x y z
N VAL A 1 2.40 -13.91 -25.67
CA VAL A 1 1.60 -14.70 -26.64
C VAL A 1 1.48 -16.12 -26.11
N TYR A 2 0.27 -16.66 -26.09
CA TYR A 2 -0.02 -18.03 -25.68
C TYR A 2 -0.26 -18.91 -26.91
N VAL A 3 0.40 -20.06 -26.96
CA VAL A 3 0.26 -21.05 -28.04
C VAL A 3 0.11 -22.44 -27.40
N GLY A 4 -1.03 -23.12 -27.65
CA GLY A 4 -1.29 -24.48 -27.18
C GLY A 4 -2.29 -24.59 -26.03
N GLU A 5 -2.44 -25.80 -25.47
CA GLU A 5 -3.45 -26.11 -24.47
C GLU A 5 -2.97 -25.83 -23.02
N ASN A 6 -1.67 -25.79 -22.79
CA ASN A 6 -1.11 -25.59 -21.44
C ASN A 6 -0.35 -24.25 -21.34
N PRO A 7 -0.88 -23.28 -20.57
CA PRO A 7 -0.25 -21.95 -20.42
C PRO A 7 1.20 -22.04 -19.92
N TYR A 8 1.52 -22.98 -19.06
CA TYR A 8 2.89 -23.16 -18.54
C TYR A 8 3.91 -23.66 -19.56
N LYS A 9 3.46 -24.15 -20.73
CA LYS A 9 4.34 -24.65 -21.81
C LYS A 9 4.27 -23.78 -23.07
N GLY A 10 3.21 -23.01 -23.25
CA GLY A 10 2.92 -22.29 -24.47
C GLY A 10 2.92 -20.76 -24.36
N THR A 11 3.31 -20.19 -23.22
CA THR A 11 3.35 -18.75 -23.04
C THR A 11 4.73 -18.17 -23.31
N TYR A 12 4.80 -17.27 -24.27
CA TYR A 12 6.02 -16.56 -24.66
C TYR A 12 5.87 -15.06 -24.41
N LYS A 13 6.94 -14.41 -24.02
CA LYS A 13 7.07 -12.96 -23.94
C LYS A 13 8.14 -12.50 -24.94
N ARG A 14 7.92 -11.32 -25.51
CA ARG A 14 8.89 -10.68 -26.38
C ARG A 14 9.79 -9.75 -25.57
N ASN A 15 11.09 -9.93 -25.72
CA ASN A 15 12.10 -9.00 -25.26
C ASN A 15 12.80 -8.39 -26.49
N HIS A 16 13.68 -7.41 -26.29
CA HIS A 16 14.40 -6.71 -27.38
C HIS A 16 15.13 -7.67 -28.34
N GLU A 17 15.56 -8.84 -27.88
CA GLU A 17 16.35 -9.81 -28.64
C GLU A 17 15.54 -10.99 -29.21
N GLY A 18 14.25 -11.15 -28.87
CA GLY A 18 13.43 -12.24 -29.38
C GLY A 18 12.29 -12.67 -28.48
N ASP A 19 11.69 -13.83 -28.80
CA ASP A 19 10.62 -14.44 -28.04
C ASP A 19 11.19 -15.45 -27.04
N TYR A 20 10.91 -15.26 -25.76
CA TYR A 20 11.36 -16.09 -24.66
C TYR A 20 10.18 -16.80 -23.99
N HIS A 21 10.42 -18.02 -23.55
CA HIS A 21 9.44 -18.71 -22.71
C HIS A 21 9.21 -17.94 -21.42
N ALA A 22 7.95 -17.65 -21.09
CA ALA A 22 7.61 -17.05 -19.82
C ALA A 22 7.88 -18.06 -18.68
N THR A 23 8.43 -17.58 -17.58
CA THR A 23 8.64 -18.40 -16.38
C THR A 23 7.30 -18.77 -15.75
N ASN A 24 7.26 -19.87 -14.98
CA ASN A 24 6.06 -20.25 -14.24
C ASN A 24 5.53 -19.12 -13.31
N TYR A 25 6.44 -18.35 -12.77
CA TYR A 25 6.11 -17.18 -11.95
C TYR A 25 5.38 -16.11 -12.77
N GLU A 26 5.90 -15.71 -13.91
CA GLU A 26 5.27 -14.74 -14.81
C GLU A 26 3.92 -15.23 -15.32
N ILE A 27 3.79 -16.50 -15.62
CA ILE A 27 2.53 -17.10 -16.08
C ILE A 27 1.48 -17.07 -14.96
N ARG A 28 1.85 -17.36 -13.71
CA ARG A 28 0.95 -17.23 -12.56
C ARG A 28 0.48 -15.78 -12.39
N GLY A 29 1.38 -14.81 -12.53
CA GLY A 29 1.04 -13.39 -12.52
C GLY A 29 0.04 -13.04 -13.63
N MET A 30 0.29 -13.49 -14.88
CA MET A 30 -0.61 -13.25 -16.01
C MET A 30 -2.00 -13.85 -15.80
N ILE A 31 -2.09 -15.08 -15.25
CA ILE A 31 -3.37 -15.74 -14.96
C ILE A 31 -4.11 -14.98 -13.86
N ARG A 32 -3.41 -14.59 -12.80
CA ARG A 32 -3.96 -13.80 -11.70
C ARG A 32 -4.52 -12.45 -12.18
N ASP A 33 -3.78 -11.77 -13.06
CA ASP A 33 -4.13 -10.46 -13.60
C ASP A 33 -5.29 -10.49 -14.62
N GLN A 34 -5.73 -11.68 -15.02
CA GLN A 34 -6.94 -11.84 -15.83
C GLN A 34 -8.24 -11.64 -15.03
N ASN A 35 -8.15 -11.53 -13.70
CA ASN A 35 -9.31 -11.28 -12.88
C ASN A 35 -9.86 -9.86 -13.12
N PRO A 36 -11.06 -9.71 -13.72
CA PRO A 36 -11.61 -8.40 -14.06
C PRO A 36 -12.00 -7.56 -12.83
N GLU A 37 -12.18 -8.19 -11.67
CA GLU A 37 -12.52 -7.51 -10.42
C GLU A 37 -11.29 -6.93 -9.68
N GLY A 38 -10.08 -7.18 -10.19
CA GLY A 38 -8.83 -6.85 -9.51
C GLY A 38 -8.54 -7.80 -8.33
N ASN A 39 -7.29 -7.79 -7.88
CA ASN A 39 -6.86 -8.66 -6.79
C ASN A 39 -7.20 -8.08 -5.40
N ASP A 40 -7.31 -6.76 -5.30
CA ASP A 40 -7.51 -6.05 -4.04
C ASP A 40 -8.84 -6.39 -3.35
N ASN A 41 -9.87 -6.70 -4.17
CA ASN A 41 -11.20 -7.07 -3.73
C ASN A 41 -11.37 -8.58 -3.46
N GLN A 42 -10.34 -9.38 -3.64
CA GLN A 42 -10.42 -10.82 -3.35
C GLN A 42 -10.56 -11.05 -1.86
N ILE A 43 -11.55 -11.88 -1.48
CA ILE A 43 -11.70 -12.36 -0.11
C ILE A 43 -10.53 -13.31 0.18
N ILE A 44 -9.85 -13.08 1.28
CA ILE A 44 -8.85 -14.00 1.79
C ILE A 44 -9.55 -14.96 2.74
N GLU A 45 -9.60 -16.24 2.36
CA GLU A 45 -10.25 -17.26 3.16
C GLU A 45 -9.64 -17.33 4.56
N TYR A 46 -10.49 -17.48 5.58
CA TYR A 46 -10.13 -17.59 7.01
C TYR A 46 -9.62 -16.32 7.68
N TYR A 47 -9.51 -15.18 6.97
CA TYR A 47 -9.16 -13.89 7.56
C TYR A 47 -10.43 -13.08 7.86
N MET A 48 -10.64 -12.79 9.15
CA MET A 48 -11.86 -12.20 9.67
C MET A 48 -11.57 -10.90 10.44
N MET A 49 -12.58 -10.38 11.12
CA MET A 49 -12.45 -9.13 11.91
C MET A 49 -11.44 -9.23 13.06
N ASP A 50 -11.14 -10.43 13.56
CA ASP A 50 -10.13 -10.65 14.60
C ASP A 50 -8.70 -10.44 14.11
N ASP A 51 -8.47 -10.49 12.80
CA ASP A 51 -7.18 -10.22 12.15
C ASP A 51 -6.91 -8.72 11.94
N ILE A 52 -7.89 -7.86 12.25
CA ILE A 52 -7.77 -6.40 12.17
C ILE A 52 -7.14 -5.84 13.45
N ASP A 53 -6.18 -4.96 13.29
CA ASP A 53 -5.73 -4.09 14.37
C ASP A 53 -6.76 -3.00 14.66
N LYS A 54 -7.46 -3.15 15.78
CA LYS A 54 -8.54 -2.25 16.20
C LYS A 54 -8.05 -0.80 16.39
N GLU A 55 -6.82 -0.62 16.83
CA GLU A 55 -6.25 0.71 17.03
C GLU A 55 -5.99 1.41 15.70
N THR A 56 -5.46 0.69 14.71
CA THR A 56 -5.29 1.20 13.34
C THR A 56 -6.62 1.60 12.73
N LEU A 57 -7.62 0.73 12.81
CA LEU A 57 -8.96 1.03 12.27
C LEU A 57 -9.61 2.22 12.98
N ARG A 58 -9.48 2.31 14.31
CA ARG A 58 -9.97 3.44 15.11
C ARG A 58 -9.35 4.77 14.64
N LYS A 59 -8.03 4.80 14.43
CA LYS A 59 -7.33 6.00 13.93
C LYS A 59 -7.81 6.40 12.54
N TYR A 60 -7.99 5.42 11.67
CA TYR A 60 -8.53 5.69 10.33
C TYR A 60 -9.93 6.28 10.40
N ARG A 61 -10.82 5.71 11.22
CA ARG A 61 -12.19 6.20 11.41
C ARG A 61 -12.21 7.63 11.96
N GLN A 62 -11.32 7.97 12.90
CA GLN A 62 -11.19 9.35 13.38
C GLN A 62 -10.82 10.34 12.28
N ILE A 63 -9.85 9.98 11.43
CA ILE A 63 -9.45 10.81 10.29
C ILE A 63 -10.61 10.93 9.28
N PHE A 64 -11.31 9.82 9.03
CA PHE A 64 -12.47 9.82 8.15
C PHE A 64 -13.58 10.74 8.66
N GLU A 65 -13.91 10.67 9.95
CA GLU A 65 -14.92 11.51 10.60
C GLU A 65 -14.56 13.00 10.53
N ILE A 66 -13.32 13.37 10.83
CA ILE A 66 -12.84 14.77 10.75
C ILE A 66 -12.97 15.31 9.32
N ARG A 67 -12.66 14.49 8.31
CA ARG A 67 -12.73 14.90 6.91
C ARG A 67 -14.12 14.87 6.30
N ASN A 68 -15.02 14.09 6.88
CA ASN A 68 -16.36 13.82 6.39
C ASN A 68 -17.37 13.97 7.54
N GLU A 69 -17.40 15.17 8.14
CA GLU A 69 -18.30 15.49 9.24
C GLU A 69 -19.77 15.24 8.84
N GLY A 70 -20.51 14.54 9.69
CA GLY A 70 -21.91 14.19 9.42
C GLY A 70 -22.14 13.11 8.37
N HIS A 71 -21.09 12.45 7.86
CA HIS A 71 -21.26 11.37 6.90
C HIS A 71 -21.93 10.16 7.54
N VAL A 72 -22.88 9.54 6.83
CA VAL A 72 -23.69 8.41 7.35
C VAL A 72 -22.84 7.19 7.76
N TRP A 73 -21.65 7.02 7.22
CA TRP A 73 -20.76 5.92 7.60
C TRP A 73 -20.12 6.08 8.98
N ASN A 74 -20.12 7.28 9.55
CA ASN A 74 -19.56 7.53 10.88
C ASN A 74 -20.31 6.76 11.98
N SER A 75 -21.61 6.47 11.77
CA SER A 75 -22.45 5.71 12.70
C SER A 75 -22.39 4.19 12.53
N LEU A 76 -21.72 3.68 11.52
CA LEU A 76 -21.62 2.24 11.27
C LEU A 76 -20.68 1.57 12.29
N ASP A 77 -20.95 0.30 12.59
CA ASP A 77 -19.98 -0.56 13.27
C ASP A 77 -18.75 -0.84 12.40
N ASP A 78 -17.68 -1.38 12.97
CA ASP A 78 -16.40 -1.58 12.29
C ASP A 78 -16.51 -2.49 11.09
N LYS A 79 -17.27 -3.59 11.18
CA LYS A 79 -17.46 -4.50 10.05
C LYS A 79 -18.21 -3.83 8.90
N SER A 80 -19.33 -3.19 9.21
CA SER A 80 -20.14 -2.47 8.22
C SER A 80 -19.38 -1.31 7.57
N PHE A 81 -18.54 -0.62 8.35
CA PHE A 81 -17.66 0.42 7.84
C PHE A 81 -16.63 -0.14 6.86
N LEU A 82 -15.96 -1.24 7.22
CA LEU A 82 -15.01 -1.93 6.34
C LEU A 82 -15.68 -2.50 5.07
N GLU A 83 -16.92 -2.99 5.17
CA GLU A 83 -17.70 -3.41 3.99
C GLU A 83 -17.92 -2.24 3.02
N LYS A 84 -18.22 -1.04 3.53
CA LYS A 84 -18.38 0.15 2.69
C LYS A 84 -17.07 0.61 2.05
N LEU A 85 -15.94 0.42 2.72
CA LEU A 85 -14.61 0.70 2.18
C LEU A 85 -14.11 -0.38 1.20
N GLY A 86 -14.75 -1.55 1.15
CA GLY A 86 -14.26 -2.69 0.39
C GLY A 86 -13.16 -3.50 1.11
N GLY A 87 -12.93 -3.23 2.40
CA GLY A 87 -11.96 -3.96 3.24
C GLY A 87 -12.49 -5.28 3.81
N TYR A 88 -13.81 -5.46 3.83
CA TYR A 88 -14.50 -6.70 4.18
C TYR A 88 -15.58 -6.98 3.16
N ARG A 89 -15.77 -8.24 2.78
CA ARG A 89 -16.70 -8.61 1.72
C ARG A 89 -17.37 -9.96 2.00
N LYS A 90 -18.58 -10.12 1.46
CA LYS A 90 -19.29 -11.40 1.38
C LYS A 90 -19.60 -11.73 -0.07
N ASP A 91 -19.13 -12.87 -0.55
CA ASP A 91 -19.53 -13.42 -1.84
C ASP A 91 -20.95 -13.99 -1.71
N ARG A 92 -21.88 -13.39 -2.40
CA ARG A 92 -23.30 -13.79 -2.39
C ARG A 92 -23.56 -15.14 -3.03
N ARG A 93 -22.69 -15.57 -3.93
CA ARG A 93 -22.83 -16.83 -4.65
C ARG A 93 -22.37 -18.02 -3.80
N THR A 94 -21.24 -17.88 -3.14
CA THR A 94 -20.64 -18.96 -2.34
C THR A 94 -20.99 -18.87 -0.86
N GLY A 95 -21.41 -17.69 -0.38
CA GLY A 95 -21.62 -17.41 1.03
C GLY A 95 -20.35 -17.16 1.83
N VAL A 96 -19.16 -17.27 1.21
CA VAL A 96 -17.88 -16.98 1.85
C VAL A 96 -17.79 -15.50 2.17
N GLU A 97 -17.35 -15.19 3.38
CA GLU A 97 -17.10 -13.81 3.81
C GLU A 97 -15.74 -13.72 4.52
N GLY A 98 -15.16 -12.52 4.52
CA GLY A 98 -13.87 -12.28 5.15
C GLY A 98 -13.25 -10.96 4.73
N LEU A 99 -12.05 -10.72 5.21
CA LEU A 99 -11.23 -9.59 4.80
C LEU A 99 -10.86 -9.72 3.33
N THR A 100 -10.86 -8.59 2.65
CA THR A 100 -10.25 -8.51 1.32
C THR A 100 -8.73 -8.33 1.44
N LEU A 101 -8.01 -8.54 0.33
CA LEU A 101 -6.58 -8.29 0.27
C LEU A 101 -6.25 -6.85 0.73
N ALA A 102 -6.99 -5.87 0.22
CA ALA A 102 -6.84 -4.46 0.62
C ALA A 102 -7.15 -4.25 2.10
N GLY A 103 -8.21 -4.87 2.64
CA GLY A 103 -8.57 -4.76 4.05
C GLY A 103 -7.49 -5.27 4.98
N LEU A 104 -6.93 -6.44 4.70
CA LEU A 104 -5.85 -7.02 5.48
C LEU A 104 -4.57 -6.16 5.41
N LEU A 105 -4.17 -5.74 4.22
CA LEU A 105 -2.97 -4.91 4.03
C LEU A 105 -3.07 -3.56 4.72
N MET A 106 -4.26 -2.93 4.68
CA MET A 106 -4.47 -1.59 5.25
C MET A 106 -4.61 -1.61 6.77
N PHE A 107 -5.25 -2.62 7.34
CA PHE A 107 -5.70 -2.59 8.73
C PHE A 107 -5.34 -3.86 9.53
N GLY A 108 -4.74 -4.86 8.90
CA GLY A 108 -4.42 -6.11 9.56
C GLY A 108 -3.40 -5.97 10.67
N THR A 109 -3.42 -6.92 11.59
CA THR A 109 -2.32 -7.11 12.53
C THR A 109 -1.05 -7.52 11.79
N GLY A 110 0.11 -7.15 12.31
CA GLY A 110 1.39 -7.54 11.71
C GLY A 110 1.59 -9.05 11.65
N GLN A 111 0.97 -9.81 12.56
CA GLN A 111 0.97 -11.26 12.52
C GLN A 111 0.18 -11.78 11.31
N ALA A 112 -1.07 -11.38 11.17
CA ALA A 112 -1.95 -11.81 10.08
C ALA A 112 -1.37 -11.46 8.70
N ILE A 113 -0.76 -10.27 8.58
CA ILE A 113 -0.08 -9.86 7.34
C ILE A 113 1.11 -10.78 7.04
N ARG A 114 1.97 -11.09 8.03
CA ARG A 114 3.14 -11.97 7.81
C ARG A 114 2.73 -13.42 7.51
N GLU A 115 1.66 -13.90 8.09
CA GLU A 115 1.13 -15.24 7.78
C GLU A 115 0.64 -15.35 6.33
N ARG A 116 0.12 -14.26 5.77
CA ARG A 116 -0.37 -14.24 4.39
C ARG A 116 0.70 -13.83 3.38
N PHE A 117 1.63 -12.98 3.78
CA PHE A 117 2.65 -12.36 2.92
C PHE A 117 4.02 -12.44 3.58
N ASP A 118 4.73 -13.53 3.32
CA ASP A 118 6.05 -13.82 3.94
C ASP A 118 7.10 -12.73 3.69
N ASN A 119 6.96 -11.93 2.62
CA ASN A 119 8.01 -11.07 2.09
C ASN A 119 7.58 -9.61 1.89
N ILE A 120 6.50 -9.13 2.52
CA ILE A 120 6.19 -7.69 2.48
C ILE A 120 7.11 -6.94 3.43
N PHE A 121 7.97 -6.12 2.86
CA PHE A 121 8.91 -5.28 3.59
C PHE A 121 8.60 -3.80 3.33
N MET A 122 8.47 -3.02 4.42
CA MET A 122 8.28 -1.57 4.38
C MET A 122 9.46 -0.89 5.04
N ASP A 123 10.16 -0.02 4.31
CA ASP A 123 11.38 0.64 4.78
C ASP A 123 11.42 2.11 4.32
N TYR A 124 11.47 3.02 5.26
CA TYR A 124 11.74 4.43 5.03
C TYR A 124 13.13 4.76 5.57
N ARG A 125 13.89 5.53 4.79
CA ARG A 125 15.21 6.05 5.18
C ARG A 125 15.32 7.52 4.86
N ASN A 126 15.86 8.27 5.80
CA ASN A 126 16.33 9.63 5.55
C ASN A 126 17.84 9.57 5.32
N GLU A 127 18.25 9.77 4.08
CA GLU A 127 19.64 9.78 3.63
C GLU A 127 20.10 11.19 3.24
N SER A 128 19.43 12.25 3.71
CA SER A 128 19.73 13.63 3.33
C SER A 128 21.10 14.15 3.82
N GLN A 129 21.70 13.51 4.83
CA GLN A 129 22.98 13.88 5.41
C GLN A 129 23.88 12.65 5.64
N VAL A 130 24.00 11.82 4.63
CA VAL A 130 24.83 10.61 4.68
C VAL A 130 26.31 11.00 4.66
N THR A 131 27.11 10.35 5.52
CA THR A 131 28.58 10.44 5.55
C THR A 131 29.17 9.04 5.48
N SER A 132 30.52 8.92 5.44
CA SER A 132 31.19 7.61 5.46
C SER A 132 30.76 6.72 6.65
N ASP A 133 30.38 7.34 7.76
CA ASP A 133 30.08 6.67 9.02
C ASP A 133 28.57 6.59 9.31
N ILE A 134 27.75 7.38 8.61
CA ILE A 134 26.31 7.48 8.81
C ILE A 134 25.60 7.02 7.55
N ARG A 135 24.92 5.88 7.61
CA ARG A 135 24.17 5.30 6.48
C ARG A 135 22.79 5.95 6.28
N TRP A 136 22.17 6.45 7.33
CA TRP A 136 20.88 7.15 7.35
C TRP A 136 20.75 8.00 8.60
N ASN A 137 20.06 9.11 8.50
CA ASN A 137 19.77 10.00 9.64
C ASN A 137 18.56 9.53 10.45
N ASP A 138 17.59 8.93 9.77
CA ASP A 138 16.35 8.42 10.37
C ASP A 138 15.86 7.21 9.56
N ARG A 139 15.19 6.27 10.21
CA ARG A 139 14.68 5.07 9.58
C ARG A 139 13.39 4.62 10.24
N ILE A 140 12.40 4.23 9.42
CA ILE A 140 11.19 3.57 9.87
C ILE A 140 11.10 2.23 9.15
N THR A 141 11.24 1.16 9.91
CA THR A 141 11.01 -0.22 9.49
C THR A 141 10.29 -0.94 10.61
N TYR A 142 9.75 -2.11 10.33
CA TYR A 142 9.10 -2.90 11.37
C TYR A 142 10.10 -3.34 12.44
N ASP A 143 9.81 -2.97 13.68
CA ASP A 143 10.62 -3.25 14.86
C ASP A 143 9.84 -3.92 16.00
N GLY A 144 8.57 -4.29 15.74
CA GLY A 144 7.67 -4.89 16.73
C GLY A 144 6.92 -3.90 17.62
N THR A 145 7.19 -2.59 17.50
CA THR A 145 6.50 -1.56 18.31
C THR A 145 5.20 -1.05 17.69
N TRP A 146 4.91 -1.45 16.47
CA TRP A 146 3.71 -1.05 15.72
C TRP A 146 3.24 -2.16 14.78
N GLU A 147 1.97 -2.17 14.44
CA GLU A 147 1.42 -3.12 13.48
C GLU A 147 1.85 -2.76 12.06
N ASN A 148 2.50 -3.72 11.39
CA ASN A 148 3.14 -3.55 10.08
C ASN A 148 2.13 -3.57 8.94
N ASN A 149 1.16 -2.64 8.97
CA ASN A 149 0.18 -2.43 7.92
C ASN A 149 0.41 -1.13 7.16
N LEU A 150 -0.20 -1.02 5.97
CA LEU A 150 0.02 0.13 5.08
C LEU A 150 -0.43 1.45 5.68
N PHE A 151 -1.53 1.47 6.44
CA PHE A 151 -2.01 2.70 7.06
C PHE A 151 -1.03 3.22 8.11
N ASN A 152 -0.50 2.35 8.96
CA ASN A 152 0.49 2.75 9.96
C ASN A 152 1.80 3.20 9.31
N PHE A 153 2.26 2.49 8.28
CA PHE A 153 3.44 2.93 7.53
C PHE A 153 3.22 4.31 6.90
N PHE A 154 2.10 4.50 6.22
CA PHE A 154 1.75 5.78 5.61
C PHE A 154 1.70 6.92 6.63
N THR A 155 1.05 6.71 7.76
CA THR A 155 0.89 7.76 8.79
C THR A 155 2.18 8.10 9.51
N LYS A 156 3.10 7.12 9.66
CA LYS A 156 4.43 7.33 10.25
C LYS A 156 5.39 8.05 9.30
N VAL A 157 5.37 7.69 8.02
CA VAL A 157 6.32 8.19 7.03
C VAL A 157 5.93 9.56 6.47
N THR A 158 4.64 9.82 6.26
CA THR A 158 4.19 11.10 5.67
C THR A 158 4.72 12.35 6.38
N PRO A 159 4.68 12.46 7.71
CA PRO A 159 5.26 13.61 8.42
C PRO A 159 6.76 13.75 8.15
N LYS A 160 7.51 12.64 8.13
CA LYS A 160 8.95 12.61 7.89
C LYS A 160 9.34 13.09 6.49
N LEU A 161 8.50 12.81 5.50
CA LEU A 161 8.73 13.29 4.14
C LEU A 161 8.54 14.79 4.01
N THR A 162 7.69 15.39 4.83
CA THR A 162 7.24 16.78 4.66
C THR A 162 7.81 17.75 5.70
N GLU A 163 8.47 17.27 6.76
CA GLU A 163 8.95 18.10 7.87
C GLU A 163 9.90 19.24 7.45
N ASP A 164 10.81 18.99 6.49
CA ASP A 164 11.83 19.95 6.04
C ASP A 164 11.43 20.71 4.78
N LEU A 165 10.25 20.43 4.22
CA LEU A 165 9.81 21.10 3.01
C LEU A 165 9.50 22.57 3.31
N LYS A 166 10.05 23.48 2.50
CA LYS A 166 9.84 24.92 2.65
C LYS A 166 8.35 25.24 2.57
N LYS A 167 7.83 25.90 3.60
CA LYS A 167 6.46 26.42 3.66
C LYS A 167 6.51 27.93 3.46
N PRO A 168 6.43 28.44 2.21
CA PRO A 168 6.40 29.87 1.98
C PRO A 168 5.19 30.46 2.70
N PHE A 169 5.39 31.62 3.33
CA PHE A 169 4.29 32.31 3.98
C PHE A 169 3.33 32.85 2.88
N LYS A 170 2.19 32.17 2.71
CA LYS A 170 1.11 32.60 1.85
C LYS A 170 -0.20 32.57 2.64
N LEU A 171 -0.99 33.62 2.52
CA LEU A 171 -2.34 33.71 3.10
C LEU A 171 -3.37 33.49 1.98
N GLU A 172 -4.28 32.59 2.17
CA GLU A 172 -5.47 32.45 1.32
C GLU A 172 -6.58 33.34 1.89
N GLY A 173 -7.13 34.23 1.05
CA GLY A 173 -8.12 35.21 1.48
C GLY A 173 -7.63 36.21 2.55
N GLY A 174 -6.29 36.33 2.74
CA GLY A 174 -5.70 37.26 3.72
C GLY A 174 -5.75 36.80 5.20
N ILE A 175 -6.31 35.61 5.48
CA ILE A 175 -6.60 35.15 6.84
C ILE A 175 -6.02 33.75 7.13
N GLN A 176 -6.07 32.83 6.16
CA GLN A 176 -5.67 31.45 6.38
C GLN A 176 -4.31 31.15 5.77
N ARG A 177 -3.38 30.63 6.59
CA ARG A 177 -2.06 30.20 6.13
C ARG A 177 -2.18 28.93 5.29
N ILE A 178 -1.52 28.93 4.11
CA ILE A 178 -1.41 27.75 3.27
C ILE A 178 -0.14 27.00 3.69
N ASP A 179 -0.30 25.90 4.44
CA ASP A 179 0.81 25.03 4.84
C ASP A 179 1.05 23.88 3.83
N ASP A 180 0.16 23.71 2.85
CA ASP A 180 0.17 22.63 1.87
C ASP A 180 0.57 23.14 0.48
N THR A 181 1.87 23.11 0.19
CA THR A 181 2.40 23.57 -1.10
C THR A 181 2.25 22.51 -2.19
N PRO A 182 2.39 22.86 -3.50
CA PRO A 182 2.42 21.88 -4.58
C PRO A 182 3.44 20.76 -4.36
N VAL A 183 4.60 21.06 -3.73
CA VAL A 183 5.64 20.07 -3.40
C VAL A 183 5.14 19.08 -2.34
N HIS A 184 4.46 19.55 -1.29
CA HIS A 184 3.86 18.67 -0.29
C HIS A 184 2.83 17.71 -0.92
N LYS A 185 2.01 18.23 -1.86
CA LYS A 185 1.02 17.43 -2.58
C LYS A 185 1.69 16.39 -3.46
N ALA A 186 2.69 16.79 -4.26
CA ALA A 186 3.42 15.89 -5.15
C ALA A 186 4.13 14.75 -4.39
N VAL A 187 4.78 15.06 -3.26
CA VAL A 187 5.44 14.06 -2.43
C VAL A 187 4.44 13.05 -1.85
N ARG A 188 3.29 13.54 -1.34
CA ARG A 188 2.24 12.64 -0.85
C ARG A 188 1.63 11.80 -1.95
N GLU A 189 1.39 12.38 -3.12
CA GLU A 189 0.88 11.66 -4.28
C GLU A 189 1.85 10.58 -4.75
N GLY A 190 3.15 10.90 -4.85
CA GLY A 190 4.19 9.92 -5.16
C GLY A 190 4.22 8.76 -4.16
N PHE A 191 4.09 9.05 -2.87
CA PHE A 191 4.04 8.04 -1.83
C PHE A 191 2.76 7.18 -1.91
N VAL A 192 1.60 7.79 -2.12
CA VAL A 192 0.34 7.06 -2.34
C VAL A 192 0.44 6.19 -3.59
N ASN A 193 0.97 6.72 -4.70
CA ASN A 193 1.13 5.98 -5.94
C ASN A 193 2.06 4.76 -5.76
N MET A 194 3.13 4.88 -4.98
CA MET A 194 3.97 3.74 -4.62
C MET A 194 3.15 2.63 -3.93
N ILE A 195 2.28 2.98 -3.01
CA ILE A 195 1.46 2.03 -2.24
C ILE A 195 0.39 1.38 -3.14
N ILE A 196 -0.38 2.17 -3.89
CA ILE A 196 -1.52 1.65 -4.66
C ILE A 196 -1.14 0.87 -5.92
N HIS A 197 0.06 1.11 -6.44
CA HIS A 197 0.56 0.41 -7.64
C HIS A 197 1.51 -0.76 -7.32
N ALA A 198 1.70 -1.08 -6.04
CA ALA A 198 2.52 -2.20 -5.63
C ALA A 198 1.83 -3.55 -5.91
N ASP A 199 2.57 -4.51 -6.43
CA ASP A 199 2.12 -5.90 -6.53
C ASP A 199 2.49 -6.65 -5.24
N TYR A 200 1.56 -6.66 -4.30
CA TYR A 200 1.73 -7.32 -2.99
C TYR A 200 1.74 -8.84 -3.05
N LEU A 201 1.45 -9.43 -4.20
CA LEU A 201 1.45 -10.88 -4.41
C LEU A 201 2.75 -11.38 -5.07
N MET A 202 3.73 -10.50 -5.25
CA MET A 202 5.08 -10.88 -5.67
C MET A 202 5.87 -11.51 -4.51
N ASP A 203 6.69 -12.52 -4.83
CA ASP A 203 7.51 -13.26 -3.85
C ASP A 203 8.54 -12.40 -3.11
N ALA A 204 8.87 -11.21 -3.61
CA ALA A 204 9.79 -10.26 -2.98
C ALA A 204 9.23 -8.84 -3.07
N GLY A 205 8.39 -8.47 -2.13
CA GLY A 205 7.74 -7.16 -2.10
C GLY A 205 8.43 -6.18 -1.15
N VAL A 206 9.17 -5.20 -1.69
CA VAL A 206 9.76 -4.11 -0.89
C VAL A 206 9.11 -2.80 -1.26
N LEU A 207 8.40 -2.20 -0.30
CA LEU A 207 8.02 -0.79 -0.35
C LEU A 207 9.13 0.03 0.28
N LYS A 208 9.92 0.73 -0.53
CA LYS A 208 11.06 1.50 -0.05
C LYS A 208 10.89 2.97 -0.38
N VAL A 209 11.09 3.80 0.65
CA VAL A 209 11.04 5.25 0.54
C VAL A 209 12.39 5.80 1.01
N ILE A 210 13.10 6.53 0.13
CA ILE A 210 14.34 7.19 0.49
C ILE A 210 14.14 8.70 0.31
N LYS A 211 14.42 9.44 1.39
CA LYS A 211 14.50 10.90 1.37
C LYS A 211 15.96 11.29 1.28
N LYS A 212 16.36 11.91 0.18
CA LYS A 212 17.69 12.48 -0.02
C LYS A 212 17.67 14.00 0.16
N SER A 213 18.79 14.66 -0.02
CA SER A 213 18.91 16.12 0.14
C SER A 213 18.05 16.92 -0.86
N ASP A 214 17.86 16.40 -2.07
CA ASP A 214 17.27 17.09 -3.23
C ASP A 214 16.21 16.26 -3.96
N GLU A 215 16.02 14.99 -3.60
CA GLU A 215 15.06 14.10 -4.23
C GLU A 215 14.39 13.14 -3.23
N PHE A 216 13.26 12.58 -3.65
CA PHE A 216 12.60 11.45 -3.01
C PHE A 216 12.56 10.27 -3.96
N GLU A 217 12.94 9.10 -3.48
CA GLU A 217 12.88 7.84 -4.21
C GLU A 217 11.78 6.96 -3.64
N PHE A 218 10.84 6.57 -4.50
CA PHE A 218 9.75 5.66 -4.14
C PHE A 218 9.89 4.38 -4.97
N THR A 219 10.03 3.25 -4.29
CA THR A 219 10.18 1.95 -4.93
C THR A 219 9.08 1.01 -4.47
N ASN A 220 8.41 0.35 -5.38
CA ASN A 220 7.41 -0.66 -5.10
C ASN A 220 7.67 -1.93 -5.93
N PRO A 221 7.21 -3.10 -5.47
CA PRO A 221 7.25 -4.31 -6.26
C PRO A 221 6.24 -4.21 -7.41
N GLY A 222 6.59 -4.73 -8.56
CA GLY A 222 5.74 -4.76 -9.74
C GLY A 222 6.53 -4.55 -11.02
N ILE A 223 5.86 -4.79 -12.14
CA ILE A 223 6.39 -4.52 -13.48
C ILE A 223 5.50 -3.44 -14.09
N LEU A 224 6.11 -2.38 -14.61
CA LEU A 224 5.38 -1.39 -15.42
C LEU A 224 4.72 -2.10 -16.61
N LYS A 225 3.40 -1.99 -16.68
CA LYS A 225 2.60 -2.55 -17.78
C LYS A 225 2.36 -1.50 -18.85
#